data_0e4f6a849448d7c1c7dd302a431f4201
#
_entry.id   0e4f6a849448d7c1c7dd302a431f4201
#
_cell.length_a   1.000
_cell.length_b   1.000
_cell.length_c   1.000
_cell.angle_alpha   90.00
_cell.angle_beta   90.00
_cell.angle_gamma   90.00
#
_symmetry.space_group_name_H-M   'P 1'
#
loop_
_entity.id
_entity.type
_entity.pdbx_description
1 polymer ?
#
loop_
_entity_poly.entity_id
_entity_poly.type
_entity_poly.pdbx_seq_one_letter_code
_entity_poly.pdbx_strand_id
1 'polypeptide(L)'
;MKEIFVDPDGLIENVRSTLSHENVEYDTFVGSGLSAALILPRLATALDCAWAVVRKKSEGSHSCNEIEGTIGERWVFFDDLIETGETWHRVQKAVYDNLRHQRLRASYVGAVTYSWEVTYWSVGREPVDPEFKFEYDE
;
A
#
# COMPACT_ATOMS: atom_id res chain seq x y z
N MET A 1 -10.23 -8.72 12.19
CA MET A 1 -9.75 -7.44 11.68
C MET A 1 -9.32 -6.47 12.77
N LYS A 2 -10.16 -6.29 13.77
CA LYS A 2 -9.85 -5.36 14.86
C LYS A 2 -8.59 -5.75 15.61
N GLU A 3 -8.32 -7.03 15.69
CA GLU A 3 -7.15 -7.55 16.40
C GLU A 3 -5.83 -7.09 15.77
N ILE A 4 -5.83 -6.89 14.46
CA ILE A 4 -4.63 -6.43 13.77
C ILE A 4 -4.24 -5.02 14.22
N PHE A 5 -5.24 -4.17 14.44
CA PHE A 5 -4.98 -2.82 14.91
C PHE A 5 -4.59 -2.78 16.38
N VAL A 6 -5.04 -3.75 17.17
CA VAL A 6 -4.71 -3.83 18.58
C VAL A 6 -3.28 -4.32 18.78
N ASP A 7 -2.77 -5.10 17.83
CA ASP A 7 -1.41 -5.65 17.93
C ASP A 7 -0.54 -5.24 16.75
N PRO A 8 -0.03 -3.99 16.76
CA PRO A 8 0.81 -3.52 15.66
C PRO A 8 2.10 -4.31 15.48
N ASP A 9 2.68 -4.80 16.57
CA ASP A 9 3.92 -5.57 16.47
C ASP A 9 3.68 -6.92 15.80
N GLY A 10 2.55 -7.53 16.07
CA GLY A 10 2.15 -8.76 15.39
C GLY A 10 1.92 -8.53 13.91
N LEU A 11 1.29 -7.42 13.57
CA LEU A 11 1.10 -7.07 12.16
C LEU A 11 2.43 -6.89 11.44
N ILE A 12 3.34 -6.15 12.05
CA ILE A 12 4.66 -5.90 11.46
C ILE A 12 5.40 -7.21 11.20
N GLU A 13 5.39 -8.10 12.18
CA GLU A 13 6.06 -9.39 12.03
C GLU A 13 5.41 -10.25 10.94
N ASN A 14 4.10 -10.22 10.84
CA ASN A 14 3.39 -10.94 9.81
C ASN A 14 3.70 -10.40 8.41
N VAL A 15 3.81 -9.09 8.27
CA VAL A 15 4.19 -8.47 7.00
C VAL A 15 5.60 -8.90 6.62
N ARG A 16 6.54 -8.80 7.56
CA ARG A 16 7.92 -9.22 7.34
C ARG A 16 8.00 -10.66 6.87
N SER A 17 7.34 -11.54 7.60
CA SER A 17 7.35 -12.96 7.32
C SER A 17 6.74 -13.26 5.95
N THR A 18 5.62 -12.63 5.63
CA THR A 18 4.94 -12.85 4.37
C THR A 18 5.80 -12.42 3.19
N LEU A 19 6.39 -11.23 3.25
CA LEU A 19 7.24 -10.75 2.15
C LEU A 19 8.51 -11.58 2.03
N SER A 20 9.07 -12.02 3.13
CA SER A 20 10.24 -12.89 3.12
C SER A 20 9.92 -14.24 2.49
N HIS A 21 8.78 -14.81 2.85
CA HIS A 21 8.34 -16.11 2.30
C HIS A 21 8.13 -16.03 0.79
N GLU A 22 7.64 -14.90 0.31
CA GLU A 22 7.40 -14.69 -1.11
C GLU A 22 8.63 -14.19 -1.86
N ASN A 23 9.75 -14.06 -1.18
CA ASN A 23 11.01 -13.61 -1.76
C ASN A 23 10.90 -12.24 -2.44
N VAL A 24 10.15 -11.34 -1.84
CA VAL A 24 9.96 -10.00 -2.39
C VAL A 24 11.09 -9.09 -1.93
N GLU A 25 11.75 -8.44 -2.88
CA GLU A 25 12.70 -7.38 -2.56
C GLU A 25 11.98 -6.05 -2.60
N TYR A 26 12.05 -5.32 -1.51
CA TYR A 26 11.34 -4.06 -1.35
C TYR A 26 12.14 -3.10 -0.47
N ASP A 27 11.91 -1.81 -0.68
CA ASP A 27 12.53 -0.78 0.14
C ASP A 27 11.57 0.33 0.55
N THR A 28 10.31 0.24 0.12
CA THR A 28 9.34 1.30 0.39
C THR A 28 7.94 0.70 0.55
N PHE A 29 7.18 1.26 1.49
CA PHE A 29 5.75 0.98 1.59
C PHE A 29 4.97 2.24 1.22
N VAL A 30 3.96 2.09 0.39
CA VAL A 30 3.11 3.19 -0.03
C VAL A 30 1.66 2.86 0.29
N GLY A 31 0.99 3.78 0.93
CA GLY A 31 -0.41 3.60 1.27
C GLY A 31 -1.18 4.90 1.08
N SER A 32 -2.46 4.87 1.43
CA SER A 32 -3.32 6.03 1.27
C SER A 32 -4.24 6.20 2.48
N GLY A 33 -4.50 7.44 2.82
CA GLY A 33 -5.45 7.77 3.86
C GLY A 33 -4.87 7.77 5.27
N LEU A 34 -5.74 8.00 6.23
CA LEU A 34 -5.35 8.15 7.63
C LEU A 34 -4.80 6.85 8.21
N SER A 35 -5.42 5.72 7.87
CA SER A 35 -4.97 4.43 8.38
C SER A 35 -3.51 4.17 7.99
N ALA A 36 -3.16 4.46 6.74
CA ALA A 36 -1.79 4.31 6.29
C ALA A 36 -0.86 5.27 7.02
N ALA A 37 -1.28 6.51 7.22
CA ALA A 37 -0.47 7.49 7.91
C ALA A 37 -0.15 7.08 9.34
N LEU A 38 -1.03 6.32 9.96
CA LEU A 38 -0.84 5.88 11.34
C LEU A 38 0.07 4.66 11.46
N ILE A 39 0.06 3.77 10.47
CA ILE A 39 0.81 2.52 10.58
C ILE A 39 2.11 2.51 9.77
N LEU A 40 2.16 3.17 8.63
CA LEU A 40 3.31 3.08 7.74
C LEU A 40 4.63 3.56 8.35
N PRO A 41 4.67 4.67 9.09
CA PRO A 41 5.94 5.08 9.68
C PRO A 41 6.51 4.03 10.62
N ARG A 42 5.65 3.40 11.40
CA ARG A 42 6.08 2.37 12.34
C ARG A 42 6.51 1.09 11.62
N LEU A 43 5.72 0.68 10.63
CA LEU A 43 6.04 -0.50 9.82
C LEU A 43 7.36 -0.32 9.10
N ALA A 44 7.52 0.80 8.42
CA ALA A 44 8.71 1.06 7.63
C ALA A 44 9.96 1.16 8.50
N THR A 45 9.85 1.82 9.65
CA THR A 45 10.97 1.92 10.58
C THR A 45 11.40 0.54 11.06
N ALA A 46 10.44 -0.31 11.42
CA ALA A 46 10.73 -1.66 11.90
C ALA A 46 11.37 -2.53 10.83
N LEU A 47 11.04 -2.32 9.57
CA LEU A 47 11.57 -3.10 8.46
C LEU A 47 12.70 -2.40 7.71
N ASP A 48 13.17 -1.28 8.26
CA ASP A 48 14.26 -0.49 7.68
C ASP A 48 13.97 -0.07 6.24
N CYS A 49 12.79 0.49 6.03
CA CYS A 49 12.31 0.90 4.71
C CYS A 49 11.88 2.36 4.72
N ALA A 50 11.75 2.92 3.52
CA ALA A 50 11.09 4.20 3.34
C ALA A 50 9.57 4.00 3.36
N TRP A 51 8.83 5.09 3.48
CA TRP A 51 7.39 5.06 3.39
C TRP A 51 6.86 6.34 2.74
N ALA A 52 5.71 6.22 2.12
CA ALA A 52 5.04 7.36 1.53
C ALA A 52 3.52 7.16 1.63
N VAL A 53 2.81 8.26 1.80
CA VAL A 53 1.35 8.26 1.87
C VAL A 53 0.80 9.13 0.76
N VAL A 54 -0.10 8.56 -0.03
CA VAL A 54 -0.81 9.31 -1.06
C VAL A 54 -2.04 9.90 -0.42
N ARG A 55 -2.12 11.22 -0.42
CA ARG A 55 -3.24 11.92 0.17
C ARG A 55 -4.39 11.96 -0.81
N LYS A 56 -5.59 11.75 -0.28
CA LYS A 56 -6.79 11.88 -1.08
C LYS A 56 -6.96 13.35 -1.47
N LYS A 57 -7.41 13.56 -2.70
CA LYS A 57 -7.77 14.90 -3.13
C LYS A 57 -8.88 15.43 -2.24
N SER A 58 -8.69 16.64 -1.73
CA SER A 58 -9.79 17.32 -1.10
C SER A 58 -10.70 17.88 -2.18
N GLU A 59 -11.99 17.95 -1.87
CA GLU A 59 -12.96 18.50 -2.79
C GLU A 59 -12.59 19.92 -3.16
N GLY A 60 -12.64 20.24 -4.44
CA GLY A 60 -12.32 21.58 -4.91
C GLY A 60 -10.85 21.87 -5.10
N SER A 61 -9.99 20.89 -4.80
CA SER A 61 -8.57 21.05 -5.01
C SER A 61 -8.23 20.90 -6.47
N HIS A 62 -7.40 21.79 -6.97
CA HIS A 62 -6.90 21.72 -8.33
C HIS A 62 -5.56 20.99 -8.42
N SER A 63 -4.99 20.67 -7.29
CA SER A 63 -3.69 20.03 -7.27
C SER A 63 -3.81 18.55 -7.60
N CYS A 64 -2.73 17.99 -8.12
CA CYS A 64 -2.59 16.56 -8.30
C CYS A 64 -2.56 15.89 -6.93
N ASN A 65 -2.70 14.57 -6.93
CA ASN A 65 -2.54 13.81 -5.69
C ASN A 65 -1.20 14.16 -5.07
N GLU A 66 -1.22 14.44 -3.79
CA GLU A 66 -0.01 14.77 -3.06
C GLU A 66 0.54 13.51 -2.41
N ILE A 67 1.85 13.37 -2.47
CA ILE A 67 2.55 12.27 -1.84
C ILE A 67 3.44 12.85 -0.75
N GLU A 68 3.26 12.34 0.46
CA GLU A 68 4.12 12.69 1.57
C GLU A 68 5.02 11.52 1.89
N GLY A 69 6.32 11.78 2.08
CA GLY A 69 7.29 10.74 2.33
C GLY A 69 8.22 10.54 1.15
N THR A 70 8.91 9.41 1.15
CA THR A 70 9.94 9.11 0.15
C THR A 70 9.66 7.77 -0.51
N ILE A 71 9.78 7.72 -1.82
CA ILE A 71 9.66 6.49 -2.58
C ILE A 71 11.05 6.11 -3.08
N GLY A 72 11.50 4.92 -2.71
CA GLY A 72 12.78 4.40 -3.15
C GLY A 72 12.69 3.69 -4.49
N GLU A 73 13.35 2.54 -4.60
CA GLU A 73 13.43 1.85 -5.89
C GLU A 73 12.37 0.76 -6.07
N ARG A 74 11.92 0.13 -4.99
CA ARG A 74 10.96 -0.99 -5.06
C ARG A 74 9.90 -0.78 -4.01
N TRP A 75 8.68 -0.51 -4.44
CA TRP A 75 7.63 -0.16 -3.50
C TRP A 75 6.49 -1.17 -3.47
N VAL A 76 5.99 -1.36 -2.26
CA VAL A 76 4.86 -2.24 -1.96
C VAL A 76 3.67 -1.37 -1.59
N PHE A 77 2.52 -1.63 -2.20
CA PHE A 77 1.27 -1.00 -1.79
C PHE A 77 0.76 -1.70 -0.54
N PHE A 78 0.32 -0.93 0.46
CA PHE A 78 -0.09 -1.46 1.75
C PHE A 78 -1.46 -0.87 2.12
N ASP A 79 -2.44 -1.74 2.34
CA ASP A 79 -3.81 -1.32 2.67
C ASP A 79 -4.48 -2.37 3.53
N ASP A 80 -5.50 -1.95 4.28
CA ASP A 80 -6.22 -2.86 5.14
C ASP A 80 -7.16 -3.77 4.35
N LEU A 81 -7.94 -3.22 3.45
CA LEU A 81 -8.89 -3.98 2.64
C LEU A 81 -9.10 -3.30 1.30
N ILE A 82 -9.05 -4.08 0.26
CA ILE A 82 -9.29 -3.57 -1.08
C ILE A 82 -10.61 -4.15 -1.59
N GLU A 83 -11.64 -3.31 -1.63
CA GLU A 83 -12.97 -3.72 -2.08
C GLU A 83 -13.09 -3.70 -3.59
N THR A 84 -12.77 -2.58 -4.21
CA THR A 84 -12.96 -2.38 -5.65
C THR A 84 -11.67 -2.21 -6.42
N GLY A 85 -10.55 -2.02 -5.73
CA GLY A 85 -9.29 -1.69 -6.37
C GLY A 85 -9.14 -0.22 -6.72
N GLU A 86 -10.15 0.58 -6.44
CA GLU A 86 -10.13 1.99 -6.80
C GLU A 86 -9.00 2.76 -6.12
N THR A 87 -8.79 2.51 -4.82
CA THR A 87 -7.70 3.12 -4.09
C THR A 87 -6.36 2.67 -4.65
N TRP A 88 -6.23 1.39 -4.96
CA TRP A 88 -5.02 0.82 -5.53
C TRP A 88 -4.69 1.48 -6.86
N HIS A 89 -5.69 1.61 -7.75
CA HIS A 89 -5.49 2.28 -9.03
C HIS A 89 -5.08 3.73 -8.86
N ARG A 90 -5.71 4.42 -7.93
CA ARG A 90 -5.42 5.82 -7.67
C ARG A 90 -3.98 6.00 -7.15
N VAL A 91 -3.56 5.12 -6.26
CA VAL A 91 -2.21 5.18 -5.72
C VAL A 91 -1.18 4.86 -6.81
N GLN A 92 -1.44 3.84 -7.64
CA GLN A 92 -0.56 3.51 -8.75
C GLN A 92 -0.35 4.71 -9.66
N LYS A 93 -1.43 5.37 -10.02
CA LYS A 93 -1.36 6.55 -10.88
C LYS A 93 -0.61 7.69 -10.21
N ALA A 94 -0.90 7.94 -8.93
CA ALA A 94 -0.25 9.04 -8.22
C ALA A 94 1.26 8.83 -8.12
N VAL A 95 1.68 7.61 -7.81
CA VAL A 95 3.10 7.28 -7.73
C VAL A 95 3.76 7.43 -9.11
N TYR A 96 3.13 6.89 -10.14
CA TYR A 96 3.67 6.97 -11.49
C TYR A 96 3.85 8.43 -11.91
N ASP A 97 2.82 9.25 -11.73
CA ASP A 97 2.86 10.65 -12.12
C ASP A 97 3.94 11.43 -11.33
N ASN A 98 4.06 11.14 -10.04
CA ASN A 98 5.05 11.79 -9.18
C ASN A 98 6.47 11.45 -9.62
N LEU A 99 6.73 10.17 -9.86
CA LEU A 99 8.06 9.71 -10.27
C LEU A 99 8.42 10.28 -11.64
N ARG A 100 7.48 10.27 -12.56
CA ARG A 100 7.69 10.82 -13.89
C ARG A 100 8.01 12.31 -13.84
N HIS A 101 7.29 13.05 -13.01
CA HIS A 101 7.49 14.48 -12.84
C HIS A 101 8.89 14.79 -12.29
N GLN A 102 9.38 13.96 -11.39
CA GLN A 102 10.70 14.11 -10.79
C GLN A 102 11.80 13.43 -11.58
N ARG A 103 11.45 12.77 -12.68
CA ARG A 103 12.39 12.01 -13.51
C ARG A 103 13.08 10.89 -12.71
N LEU A 104 12.33 10.29 -11.80
CA LEU A 104 12.80 9.17 -11.00
C LEU A 104 12.16 7.89 -11.48
N ARG A 105 12.75 6.77 -11.11
CA ARG A 105 12.23 5.45 -11.43
C ARG A 105 12.06 4.64 -10.16
N ALA A 106 10.97 3.92 -10.09
CA ALA A 106 10.74 2.95 -9.04
C ALA A 106 9.85 1.85 -9.60
N SER A 107 9.99 0.67 -9.05
CA SER A 107 9.23 -0.50 -9.50
C SER A 107 8.19 -0.85 -8.46
N TYR A 108 6.97 -1.07 -8.91
CA TYR A 108 5.93 -1.65 -8.08
C TYR A 108 6.21 -3.14 -7.95
N VAL A 109 6.31 -3.64 -6.73
CA VAL A 109 6.68 -5.05 -6.51
C VAL A 109 5.56 -5.87 -5.85
N GLY A 110 4.39 -5.31 -5.74
CA GLY A 110 3.23 -6.03 -5.23
C GLY A 110 2.51 -5.27 -4.14
N ALA A 111 1.48 -5.90 -3.60
CA ALA A 111 0.65 -5.31 -2.57
C ALA A 111 0.53 -6.22 -1.38
N VAL A 112 0.32 -5.63 -0.21
CA VAL A 112 0.02 -6.36 1.02
C VAL A 112 -1.29 -5.82 1.57
N THR A 113 -2.21 -6.70 1.85
CA THR A 113 -3.47 -6.36 2.52
C THR A 113 -3.53 -7.10 3.85
N TYR A 114 -4.24 -6.53 4.83
CA TYR A 114 -4.20 -7.07 6.19
C TYR A 114 -5.56 -7.05 6.91
N SER A 115 -6.67 -7.18 6.18
CA SER A 115 -7.98 -7.09 6.83
C SER A 115 -8.24 -8.26 7.79
N TRP A 116 -8.10 -9.48 7.32
CA TRP A 116 -8.28 -10.68 8.15
C TRP A 116 -6.96 -11.37 8.41
N GLU A 117 -6.12 -11.41 7.40
CA GLU A 117 -4.78 -11.96 7.48
C GLU A 117 -3.90 -11.14 6.55
N VAL A 118 -2.61 -11.26 6.72
CA VAL A 118 -1.66 -10.60 5.84
C VAL A 118 -1.56 -11.41 4.55
N THR A 119 -1.89 -10.78 3.44
CA THR A 119 -1.88 -11.42 2.12
C THR A 119 -1.00 -10.61 1.18
N TYR A 120 -0.14 -11.30 0.44
CA TYR A 120 0.69 -10.68 -0.59
C TYR A 120 0.07 -10.91 -1.97
N TRP A 121 0.01 -9.85 -2.76
CA TRP A 121 -0.52 -9.87 -4.13
C TRP A 121 0.63 -9.53 -5.07
N SER A 122 1.04 -10.49 -5.88
CA SER A 122 2.17 -10.31 -6.78
C SER A 122 1.85 -9.33 -7.90
N VAL A 123 2.90 -8.83 -8.55
CA VAL A 123 2.77 -7.95 -9.70
C VAL A 123 1.99 -8.71 -10.79
N GLY A 124 1.04 -8.00 -11.39
CA GLY A 124 0.16 -8.61 -12.40
C GLY A 124 -1.16 -9.10 -11.84
N ARG A 125 -1.28 -9.16 -10.52
CA ARG A 125 -2.53 -9.53 -9.85
C ARG A 125 -3.12 -8.28 -9.22
N GLU A 126 -4.35 -7.98 -9.59
CA GLU A 126 -5.05 -6.86 -8.99
C GLU A 126 -5.51 -7.27 -7.59
N PRO A 127 -5.12 -6.53 -6.55
CA PRO A 127 -5.45 -6.90 -5.17
C PRO A 127 -6.89 -6.53 -4.82
N VAL A 128 -7.83 -7.30 -5.31
CA VAL A 128 -9.26 -7.10 -5.09
C VAL A 128 -9.83 -8.36 -4.46
N ASP A 129 -10.59 -8.19 -3.39
CA ASP A 129 -11.22 -9.31 -2.72
C ASP A 129 -12.28 -9.93 -3.64
N PRO A 130 -12.14 -11.22 -4.00
CA PRO A 130 -13.11 -11.89 -4.87
C PRO A 130 -14.52 -11.92 -4.31
N GLU A 131 -14.66 -11.94 -3.00
CA GLU A 131 -15.98 -11.97 -2.38
C GLU A 131 -16.76 -10.69 -2.64
N PHE A 132 -16.09 -9.56 -2.65
CA PHE A 132 -16.73 -8.30 -2.99
C PHE A 132 -17.16 -8.26 -4.44
N LYS A 133 -16.41 -8.89 -5.31
CA LYS A 133 -16.79 -8.98 -6.72
C LYS A 133 -18.10 -9.74 -6.91
N PHE A 134 -18.29 -10.81 -6.18
CA PHE A 134 -19.51 -11.58 -6.28
C PHE A 134 -20.71 -10.78 -5.85
N GLU A 135 -20.58 -9.97 -4.84
CA GLU A 135 -21.68 -9.13 -4.37
C GLU A 135 -22.11 -8.11 -5.40
N TYR A 136 -21.17 -7.57 -6.14
CA TYR A 136 -21.47 -6.57 -7.15
C TYR A 136 -21.96 -7.16 -8.47
N ASP A 137 -21.65 -8.40 -8.73
CA ASP A 137 -22.05 -9.06 -9.96
C ASP A 137 -23.53 -9.49 -9.95
N GLU A 138 -24.13 -9.45 -8.81
CA GLU A 138 -25.55 -9.74 -8.69
C GLU A 138 -26.39 -8.49 -8.90
#